data_6b9cfe17a43142c63ca1bcbd69c9e7c3
#
_entry.id   6b9cfe17a43142c63ca1bcbd69c9e7c3
#
_cell.length_a   1.000
_cell.length_b   1.000
_cell.length_c   1.000
_cell.angle_alpha   90.00
_cell.angle_beta   90.00
_cell.angle_gamma   90.00
#
_symmetry.space_group_name_H-M   'P 1'
#
loop_
_entity.id
_entity.type
_entity.pdbx_description
1 polymer ?
#
loop_
_entity_poly.entity_id
_entity_poly.type
_entity_poly.pdbx_seq_one_letter_code
_entity_poly.pdbx_strand_id
1 'polypeptide(L)'
;MPLAIPRISVVIPTYRRPVLLARCLEALLAQSLPGDAFEVLVVDDGGTEDTHAAVADIAARARLNGGPAVRYLTPRGTRGTAGARNRGWRAAEGRLIAFTDDDTIPDPDWLRQGEQVLAQPGVQAAWGRVRVPLPDEMTDNARNTAGLENAVFVTANAFARRAALKDVGGFDERYRRAWREDTDLYFALIARFGDNAVVSVPQALVLHPVRDAGFLVSIGQQANMAFDALLFKKYPKLYDRHVGMRRPPLSYALIVLATLVALVAAPVDPGVALGALALAVLLVLAFAARRLRGLDKSPRHVADMAISSFAIPFVSLYWRFVGAWRWRVAFF
;
A
#
# COMPACT_ATOMS: atom_id res chain seq x y z
N MET A 1 -38.42 10.56 7.80
CA MET A 1 -38.14 9.14 8.06
C MET A 1 -36.73 9.05 8.63
N PRO A 2 -36.44 8.27 9.67
CA PRO A 2 -35.07 8.03 10.06
C PRO A 2 -34.34 7.39 8.87
N LEU A 3 -33.14 7.91 8.58
CA LEU A 3 -32.29 7.35 7.52
C LEU A 3 -32.02 5.87 7.88
N ALA A 4 -32.21 4.97 6.90
CA ALA A 4 -31.90 3.57 7.10
C ALA A 4 -30.41 3.42 7.46
N ILE A 5 -30.09 2.59 8.45
CA ILE A 5 -28.68 2.32 8.80
C ILE A 5 -28.03 1.60 7.62
N PRO A 6 -26.95 2.13 7.03
CA PRO A 6 -26.30 1.51 5.90
C PRO A 6 -25.76 0.12 6.29
N ARG A 7 -25.78 -0.83 5.35
CA ARG A 7 -25.21 -2.16 5.57
C ARG A 7 -23.68 -2.15 5.47
N ILE A 8 -23.18 -1.31 4.56
CA ILE A 8 -21.75 -1.20 4.23
C ILE A 8 -21.29 0.25 4.43
N SER A 9 -20.11 0.45 4.99
CA SER A 9 -19.41 1.74 4.99
C SER A 9 -18.13 1.61 4.18
N VAL A 10 -18.03 2.40 3.11
CA VAL A 10 -16.79 2.50 2.31
C VAL A 10 -15.88 3.51 2.97
N VAL A 11 -14.62 3.15 3.22
CA VAL A 11 -13.61 4.01 3.84
C VAL A 11 -12.49 4.28 2.85
N ILE A 12 -12.27 5.57 2.54
CA ILE A 12 -11.28 6.05 1.57
C ILE A 12 -10.31 6.99 2.28
N PRO A 13 -9.06 6.60 2.53
CA PRO A 13 -8.02 7.53 2.92
C PRO A 13 -7.59 8.37 1.71
N THR A 14 -7.38 9.67 1.90
CA THR A 14 -6.86 10.56 0.84
C THR A 14 -5.85 11.55 1.39
N TYR A 15 -4.95 12.01 0.52
CA TYR A 15 -3.97 13.04 0.85
C TYR A 15 -3.64 13.89 -0.37
N ARG A 16 -4.22 15.11 -0.45
CA ARG A 16 -3.93 16.11 -1.50
C ARG A 16 -4.10 15.61 -2.94
N ARG A 17 -5.17 14.85 -3.22
CA ARG A 17 -5.45 14.24 -4.53
C ARG A 17 -6.91 14.38 -4.95
N PRO A 18 -7.48 15.61 -4.99
CA PRO A 18 -8.89 15.82 -5.25
C PRO A 18 -9.37 15.22 -6.58
N VAL A 19 -8.54 15.25 -7.63
CA VAL A 19 -8.90 14.74 -8.97
C VAL A 19 -9.00 13.21 -8.99
N LEU A 20 -8.06 12.50 -8.37
CA LEU A 20 -8.10 11.03 -8.28
C LEU A 20 -9.27 10.58 -7.40
N LEU A 21 -9.42 11.21 -6.24
CA LEU A 21 -10.53 10.98 -5.33
C LEU A 21 -11.88 11.15 -6.02
N ALA A 22 -12.06 12.23 -6.81
CA ALA A 22 -13.29 12.46 -7.54
C ALA A 22 -13.63 11.28 -8.47
N ARG A 23 -12.67 10.73 -9.21
CA ARG A 23 -12.85 9.55 -10.07
C ARG A 23 -13.28 8.31 -9.28
N CYS A 24 -12.64 8.08 -8.12
CA CYS A 24 -13.01 6.98 -7.23
C CYS A 24 -14.45 7.15 -6.72
N LEU A 25 -14.82 8.35 -6.29
CA LEU A 25 -16.15 8.65 -5.79
C LEU A 25 -17.22 8.50 -6.88
N GLU A 26 -16.98 8.92 -8.13
CA GLU A 26 -17.89 8.70 -9.26
C GLU A 26 -18.14 7.19 -9.49
N ALA A 27 -17.10 6.36 -9.42
CA ALA A 27 -17.26 4.91 -9.53
C ALA A 27 -18.06 4.33 -8.35
N LEU A 28 -17.99 4.92 -7.17
CA LEU A 28 -18.82 4.52 -6.04
C LEU A 28 -20.27 4.98 -6.17
N LEU A 29 -20.54 6.14 -6.77
CA LEU A 29 -21.92 6.55 -7.09
C LEU A 29 -22.57 5.64 -8.14
N ALA A 30 -21.77 4.95 -8.96
CA ALA A 30 -22.22 4.00 -9.99
C ALA A 30 -22.38 2.55 -9.48
N GLN A 31 -22.29 2.32 -8.16
CA GLN A 31 -22.45 0.96 -7.62
C GLN A 31 -23.87 0.44 -7.83
N SER A 32 -23.97 -0.87 -8.07
CA SER A 32 -25.27 -1.56 -8.31
C SER A 32 -26.12 -1.75 -7.05
N LEU A 33 -25.58 -1.48 -5.86
CA LEU A 33 -26.35 -1.43 -4.62
C LEU A 33 -27.17 -0.13 -4.54
N PRO A 34 -28.38 -0.16 -3.94
CA PRO A 34 -29.15 1.04 -3.66
C PRO A 34 -28.36 2.03 -2.79
N GLY A 35 -28.56 3.34 -3.02
CA GLY A 35 -27.81 4.38 -2.33
C GLY A 35 -27.98 4.37 -0.80
N ASP A 36 -29.12 3.93 -0.29
CA ASP A 36 -29.38 3.78 1.15
C ASP A 36 -28.73 2.53 1.77
N ALA A 37 -28.22 1.61 0.94
CA ALA A 37 -27.57 0.40 1.39
C ALA A 37 -26.13 0.63 1.89
N PHE A 38 -25.49 1.74 1.51
CA PHE A 38 -24.13 2.04 1.89
C PHE A 38 -23.88 3.53 2.11
N GLU A 39 -22.81 3.84 2.81
CA GLU A 39 -22.26 5.20 2.97
C GLU A 39 -20.80 5.23 2.53
N VAL A 40 -20.27 6.41 2.24
CA VAL A 40 -18.88 6.64 1.87
C VAL A 40 -18.24 7.62 2.87
N LEU A 41 -17.15 7.22 3.49
CA LEU A 41 -16.37 8.05 4.43
C LEU A 41 -15.01 8.37 3.80
N VAL A 42 -14.85 9.59 3.36
CA VAL A 42 -13.56 10.12 2.90
C VAL A 42 -12.80 10.67 4.10
N VAL A 43 -11.60 10.14 4.35
CA VAL A 43 -10.74 10.61 5.44
C VAL A 43 -9.53 11.31 4.86
N ASP A 44 -9.55 12.65 4.88
CA ASP A 44 -8.50 13.50 4.30
C ASP A 44 -7.40 13.80 5.32
N ASP A 45 -6.25 13.13 5.18
CA ASP A 45 -5.05 13.36 5.99
C ASP A 45 -4.31 14.66 5.61
N GLY A 46 -4.63 15.25 4.46
CA GLY A 46 -4.08 16.51 3.98
C GLY A 46 -4.82 17.76 4.49
N GLY A 47 -6.12 17.64 4.70
CA GLY A 47 -6.99 18.72 5.17
C GLY A 47 -7.02 19.93 4.21
N THR A 48 -7.01 19.69 2.88
CA THR A 48 -7.00 20.78 1.90
C THR A 48 -8.40 21.19 1.49
N GLU A 49 -8.59 22.50 1.22
CA GLU A 49 -9.87 23.04 0.77
C GLU A 49 -10.33 22.41 -0.54
N ASP A 50 -9.40 22.18 -1.49
CA ASP A 50 -9.71 21.54 -2.77
C ASP A 50 -10.29 20.13 -2.60
N THR A 51 -9.75 19.36 -1.67
CA THR A 51 -10.28 18.02 -1.35
C THR A 51 -11.66 18.12 -0.71
N HIS A 52 -11.83 19.05 0.23
CA HIS A 52 -13.10 19.28 0.90
C HIS A 52 -14.18 19.71 -0.10
N ALA A 53 -13.88 20.67 -0.98
CA ALA A 53 -14.80 21.16 -2.01
C ALA A 53 -15.20 20.03 -2.99
N ALA A 54 -14.23 19.20 -3.45
CA ALA A 54 -14.52 18.07 -4.32
C ALA A 54 -15.47 17.04 -3.67
N VAL A 55 -15.27 16.75 -2.39
CA VAL A 55 -16.16 15.83 -1.65
C VAL A 55 -17.54 16.45 -1.43
N ALA A 56 -17.62 17.74 -1.11
CA ALA A 56 -18.89 18.45 -0.89
C ALA A 56 -19.76 18.48 -2.17
N ASP A 57 -19.15 18.73 -3.35
CA ASP A 57 -19.84 18.71 -4.63
C ASP A 57 -20.45 17.30 -4.91
N ILE A 58 -19.64 16.27 -4.77
CA ILE A 58 -20.09 14.89 -4.98
C ILE A 58 -21.17 14.49 -3.98
N ALA A 59 -21.03 14.87 -2.70
CA ALA A 59 -22.04 14.61 -1.68
C ALA A 59 -23.38 15.27 -2.00
N ALA A 60 -23.35 16.52 -2.51
CA ALA A 60 -24.56 17.22 -2.93
C ALA A 60 -25.25 16.54 -4.10
N ARG A 61 -24.50 16.13 -5.15
CA ARG A 61 -25.02 15.38 -6.30
C ARG A 61 -25.56 14.01 -5.91
N ALA A 62 -24.87 13.27 -5.05
CA ALA A 62 -25.34 12.00 -4.52
C ALA A 62 -26.71 12.16 -3.84
N ARG A 63 -26.85 13.15 -2.97
CA ARG A 63 -28.09 13.41 -2.24
C ARG A 63 -29.26 13.77 -3.18
N LEU A 64 -29.01 14.56 -4.21
CA LEU A 64 -30.05 14.93 -5.19
C LEU A 64 -30.54 13.74 -6.01
N ASN A 65 -29.69 12.77 -6.27
CA ASN A 65 -29.97 11.60 -7.11
C ASN A 65 -30.34 10.34 -6.31
N GLY A 66 -30.60 10.45 -5.00
CA GLY A 66 -30.88 9.27 -4.16
C GLY A 66 -29.71 8.31 -3.98
N GLY A 67 -28.48 8.79 -4.16
CA GLY A 67 -27.24 8.06 -3.94
C GLY A 67 -26.86 7.93 -2.46
N PRO A 68 -25.67 7.37 -2.17
CA PRO A 68 -25.19 7.15 -0.80
C PRO A 68 -24.90 8.46 -0.06
N ALA A 69 -24.92 8.38 1.28
CA ALA A 69 -24.39 9.45 2.11
C ALA A 69 -22.86 9.51 1.96
N VAL A 70 -22.32 10.65 1.55
CA VAL A 70 -20.87 10.89 1.44
C VAL A 70 -20.46 11.85 2.55
N ARG A 71 -19.51 11.39 3.40
CA ARG A 71 -19.06 12.13 4.59
C ARG A 71 -17.57 12.45 4.49
N TYR A 72 -17.22 13.70 4.71
CA TYR A 72 -15.83 14.15 4.83
C TYR A 72 -15.38 14.14 6.29
N LEU A 73 -14.24 13.52 6.54
CA LEU A 73 -13.63 13.40 7.86
C LEU A 73 -12.15 13.80 7.80
N THR A 74 -11.65 14.34 8.90
CA THR A 74 -10.20 14.53 9.12
C THR A 74 -9.70 13.54 10.17
N PRO A 75 -8.43 13.12 10.12
CA PRO A 75 -7.85 12.26 11.15
C PRO A 75 -7.90 12.93 12.52
N ARG A 76 -8.09 12.11 13.55
CA ARG A 76 -7.94 12.53 14.95
C ARG A 76 -6.78 11.70 15.54
N GLY A 77 -5.65 12.34 15.79
CA GLY A 77 -4.46 11.67 16.31
C GLY A 77 -3.42 11.34 15.23
N THR A 78 -3.12 10.07 15.00
CA THR A 78 -2.05 9.66 14.09
C THR A 78 -2.39 9.90 12.62
N ARG A 79 -1.47 10.56 11.90
CA ARG A 79 -1.53 10.76 10.45
C ARG A 79 -0.99 9.54 9.70
N GLY A 80 -1.29 9.47 8.41
CA GLY A 80 -0.95 8.40 7.51
C GLY A 80 -2.12 7.45 7.24
N THR A 81 -1.94 6.53 6.28
CA THR A 81 -3.01 5.66 5.77
C THR A 81 -3.67 4.79 6.85
N ALA A 82 -2.88 4.25 7.78
CA ALA A 82 -3.40 3.45 8.90
C ALA A 82 -4.30 4.28 9.84
N GLY A 83 -3.86 5.50 10.22
CA GLY A 83 -4.64 6.41 11.06
C GLY A 83 -5.92 6.88 10.36
N ALA A 84 -5.84 7.22 9.07
CA ALA A 84 -6.99 7.61 8.28
C ALA A 84 -8.02 6.49 8.16
N ARG A 85 -7.59 5.25 7.83
CA ARG A 85 -8.50 4.10 7.77
C ARG A 85 -9.13 3.80 9.14
N ASN A 86 -8.36 3.90 10.23
CA ASN A 86 -8.89 3.75 11.60
C ASN A 86 -9.93 4.81 11.94
N ARG A 87 -9.71 6.05 11.55
CA ARG A 87 -10.70 7.12 11.74
C ARG A 87 -11.99 6.82 10.99
N GLY A 88 -11.88 6.32 9.75
CA GLY A 88 -13.02 5.99 8.90
C GLY A 88 -13.85 4.85 9.48
N TRP A 89 -13.26 3.67 9.70
CA TRP A 89 -14.05 2.51 10.17
C TRP A 89 -14.62 2.68 11.58
N ARG A 90 -13.98 3.48 12.45
CA ARG A 90 -14.53 3.82 13.77
C ARG A 90 -15.71 4.78 13.69
N ALA A 91 -15.78 5.63 12.67
CA ALA A 91 -16.90 6.54 12.41
C ALA A 91 -18.01 5.92 11.56
N ALA A 92 -17.78 4.73 11.03
CA ALA A 92 -18.70 4.00 10.17
C ALA A 92 -19.94 3.54 10.91
N GLU A 93 -21.11 3.59 10.23
CA GLU A 93 -22.40 3.14 10.76
C GLU A 93 -22.70 1.70 10.29
N GLY A 94 -22.21 1.31 9.11
CA GLY A 94 -22.38 -0.01 8.54
C GLY A 94 -21.76 -1.14 9.37
N ARG A 95 -22.37 -2.30 9.31
CA ARG A 95 -21.83 -3.53 9.94
C ARG A 95 -20.65 -4.13 9.17
N LEU A 96 -20.56 -3.82 7.88
CA LEU A 96 -19.49 -4.22 6.97
C LEU A 96 -18.68 -2.99 6.58
N ILE A 97 -17.38 -3.14 6.53
CA ILE A 97 -16.45 -2.09 6.10
C ILE A 97 -15.82 -2.52 4.79
N ALA A 98 -15.86 -1.65 3.79
CA ALA A 98 -15.14 -1.80 2.54
C ALA A 98 -14.02 -0.75 2.49
N PHE A 99 -12.79 -1.18 2.24
CA PHE A 99 -11.64 -0.30 2.05
C PHE A 99 -11.28 -0.21 0.58
N THR A 100 -11.06 0.99 0.11
CA THR A 100 -10.47 1.28 -1.19
C THR A 100 -9.60 2.53 -1.10
N ASP A 101 -8.74 2.78 -2.09
CA ASP A 101 -7.84 3.94 -2.10
C ASP A 101 -8.40 5.05 -3.00
N ASP A 102 -7.92 6.28 -2.84
CA ASP A 102 -8.39 7.46 -3.57
C ASP A 102 -8.04 7.47 -5.08
N ASP A 103 -7.20 6.54 -5.52
CA ASP A 103 -6.74 6.37 -6.91
C ASP A 103 -7.23 5.09 -7.57
N THR A 104 -8.25 4.47 -7.00
CA THR A 104 -8.89 3.25 -7.52
C THR A 104 -10.21 3.54 -8.22
N ILE A 105 -10.64 2.61 -9.05
CA ILE A 105 -11.93 2.64 -9.73
C ILE A 105 -12.62 1.29 -9.47
N PRO A 106 -13.49 1.20 -8.45
CA PRO A 106 -14.26 0.01 -8.16
C PRO A 106 -15.25 -0.32 -9.28
N ASP A 107 -15.36 -1.62 -9.60
CA ASP A 107 -16.38 -2.14 -10.53
C ASP A 107 -17.79 -1.88 -9.98
N PRO A 108 -18.82 -1.70 -10.82
CA PRO A 108 -20.19 -1.46 -10.38
C PRO A 108 -20.75 -2.52 -9.41
N ASP A 109 -20.31 -3.76 -9.49
CA ASP A 109 -20.73 -4.83 -8.59
C ASP A 109 -19.81 -5.05 -7.38
N TRP A 110 -18.80 -4.24 -7.22
CA TRP A 110 -17.77 -4.40 -6.18
C TRP A 110 -18.35 -4.56 -4.77
N LEU A 111 -19.24 -3.66 -4.35
CA LEU A 111 -19.86 -3.72 -3.01
C LEU A 111 -20.79 -4.94 -2.87
N ARG A 112 -21.52 -5.30 -3.91
CA ARG A 112 -22.40 -6.47 -3.91
C ARG A 112 -21.60 -7.75 -3.70
N GLN A 113 -20.46 -7.91 -4.38
CA GLN A 113 -19.59 -9.08 -4.24
C GLN A 113 -18.99 -9.15 -2.83
N GLY A 114 -18.57 -8.02 -2.28
CA GLY A 114 -18.06 -7.93 -0.90
C GLY A 114 -19.13 -8.28 0.15
N GLU A 115 -20.38 -7.83 -0.05
CA GLU A 115 -21.48 -8.16 0.84
C GLU A 115 -21.80 -9.66 0.80
N GLN A 116 -21.88 -10.24 -0.39
CA GLN A 116 -22.19 -11.67 -0.57
C GLN A 116 -21.16 -12.58 0.09
N VAL A 117 -19.87 -12.31 -0.07
CA VAL A 117 -18.82 -13.12 0.55
C VAL A 117 -18.83 -12.99 2.07
N LEU A 118 -19.03 -11.79 2.60
CA LEU A 118 -19.12 -11.59 4.04
C LEU A 118 -20.45 -12.11 4.65
N ALA A 119 -21.45 -12.44 3.86
CA ALA A 119 -22.65 -13.13 4.34
C ALA A 119 -22.40 -14.61 4.67
N GLN A 120 -21.32 -15.20 4.13
CA GLN A 120 -20.99 -16.60 4.39
C GLN A 120 -20.61 -16.83 5.86
N PRO A 121 -21.03 -17.95 6.45
CA PRO A 121 -20.68 -18.30 7.83
C PRO A 121 -19.16 -18.40 8.02
N GLY A 122 -18.66 -17.85 9.14
CA GLY A 122 -17.25 -17.91 9.50
C GLY A 122 -16.35 -16.87 8.82
N VAL A 123 -16.75 -16.29 7.69
CA VAL A 123 -15.94 -15.27 7.00
C VAL A 123 -15.97 -13.96 7.80
N GLN A 124 -14.79 -13.45 8.14
CA GLN A 124 -14.59 -12.22 8.90
C GLN A 124 -14.05 -11.07 8.04
N ALA A 125 -13.26 -11.40 7.02
CA ALA A 125 -12.75 -10.44 6.07
C ALA A 125 -12.54 -11.09 4.69
N ALA A 126 -12.42 -10.27 3.67
CA ALA A 126 -12.15 -10.71 2.31
C ALA A 126 -11.32 -9.67 1.56
N TRP A 127 -10.64 -10.09 0.49
CA TRP A 127 -10.01 -9.18 -0.45
C TRP A 127 -10.41 -9.54 -1.89
N GLY A 128 -10.60 -8.50 -2.70
CA GLY A 128 -10.95 -8.65 -4.10
C GLY A 128 -9.72 -8.68 -5.01
N ARG A 129 -9.97 -8.76 -6.30
CA ARG A 129 -8.94 -8.67 -7.34
C ARG A 129 -8.64 -7.21 -7.65
N VAL A 130 -7.36 -6.86 -7.62
CA VAL A 130 -6.87 -5.61 -8.18
C VAL A 130 -6.41 -5.86 -9.61
N ARG A 131 -6.77 -4.99 -10.54
CA ARG A 131 -6.25 -4.98 -11.91
C ARG A 131 -5.52 -3.66 -12.13
N VAL A 132 -4.30 -3.74 -12.62
CA VAL A 132 -3.45 -2.58 -12.90
C VAL A 132 -3.35 -2.39 -14.41
N PRO A 133 -4.08 -1.42 -15.00
CA PRO A 133 -3.88 -1.06 -16.41
C PRO A 133 -2.45 -0.57 -16.60
N LEU A 134 -1.65 -1.32 -17.35
CA LEU A 134 -0.25 -1.01 -17.58
C LEU A 134 -0.11 -0.04 -18.75
N PRO A 135 0.80 0.94 -18.68
CA PRO A 135 1.12 1.82 -19.79
C PRO A 135 1.93 1.05 -20.86
N ASP A 136 1.89 1.55 -22.10
CA ASP A 136 2.69 0.99 -23.20
C ASP A 136 4.20 1.08 -22.89
N GLU A 137 4.64 2.16 -22.26
CA GLU A 137 6.01 2.35 -21.79
C GLU A 137 6.12 1.90 -20.32
N MET A 138 6.59 0.67 -20.15
CA MET A 138 6.73 0.06 -18.84
C MET A 138 7.90 0.66 -18.05
N THR A 139 7.60 1.38 -16.97
CA THR A 139 8.60 1.91 -16.03
C THR A 139 8.82 0.96 -14.84
N ASP A 140 9.88 1.19 -14.05
CA ASP A 140 10.12 0.47 -12.78
C ASP A 140 8.96 0.67 -11.79
N ASN A 141 8.38 1.87 -11.74
CA ASN A 141 7.20 2.17 -10.93
C ASN A 141 5.95 1.41 -11.43
N ALA A 142 5.72 1.36 -12.74
CA ALA A 142 4.61 0.62 -13.32
C ALA A 142 4.72 -0.88 -13.00
N ARG A 143 5.92 -1.46 -13.15
CA ARG A 143 6.19 -2.85 -12.79
C ARG A 143 6.00 -3.14 -11.30
N ASN A 144 6.40 -2.21 -10.44
CA ASN A 144 6.19 -2.33 -9.00
C ASN A 144 4.69 -2.26 -8.65
N THR A 145 3.94 -1.33 -9.25
CA THR A 145 2.48 -1.20 -9.07
C THR A 145 1.75 -2.45 -9.58
N ALA A 146 2.19 -3.05 -10.71
CA ALA A 146 1.64 -4.30 -11.22
C ALA A 146 1.69 -5.46 -10.20
N GLY A 147 2.62 -5.42 -9.27
CA GLY A 147 2.70 -6.39 -8.17
C GLY A 147 1.45 -6.45 -7.30
N LEU A 148 0.60 -5.40 -7.28
CA LEU A 148 -0.67 -5.40 -6.56
C LEU A 148 -1.66 -6.44 -7.08
N GLU A 149 -1.58 -6.84 -8.36
CA GLU A 149 -2.46 -7.87 -8.93
C GLU A 149 -2.30 -9.24 -8.26
N ASN A 150 -1.10 -9.52 -7.72
CA ASN A 150 -0.77 -10.77 -7.07
C ASN A 150 -0.68 -10.65 -5.54
N ALA A 151 -0.94 -9.48 -5.00
CA ALA A 151 -0.82 -9.24 -3.57
C ALA A 151 -2.03 -9.82 -2.80
N VAL A 152 -1.75 -10.40 -1.64
CA VAL A 152 -2.77 -10.93 -0.74
C VAL A 152 -3.21 -9.84 0.21
N PHE A 153 -4.53 -9.61 0.29
CA PHE A 153 -5.16 -8.67 1.23
C PHE A 153 -4.61 -7.24 1.13
N VAL A 154 -4.75 -6.61 -0.04
CA VAL A 154 -4.44 -5.18 -0.18
C VAL A 154 -5.65 -4.33 0.16
N THR A 155 -5.46 -3.28 0.95
CA THR A 155 -6.55 -2.40 1.39
C THR A 155 -7.10 -1.47 0.30
N ALA A 156 -6.49 -1.45 -0.87
CA ALA A 156 -7.08 -0.89 -2.08
C ALA A 156 -8.35 -1.66 -2.53
N ASN A 157 -8.54 -2.89 -2.05
CA ASN A 157 -9.70 -3.75 -2.34
C ASN A 157 -9.91 -4.78 -1.23
N ALA A 158 -10.40 -4.35 -0.08
CA ALA A 158 -10.61 -5.23 1.07
C ALA A 158 -11.95 -4.96 1.76
N PHE A 159 -12.50 -6.02 2.33
CA PHE A 159 -13.75 -6.01 3.08
C PHE A 159 -13.56 -6.66 4.43
N ALA A 160 -14.20 -6.15 5.47
CA ALA A 160 -14.16 -6.75 6.79
C ALA A 160 -15.47 -6.53 7.57
N ARG A 161 -15.80 -7.45 8.45
CA ARG A 161 -16.83 -7.17 9.46
C ARG A 161 -16.31 -6.12 10.43
N ARG A 162 -17.12 -5.10 10.72
CA ARG A 162 -16.73 -4.07 11.70
C ARG A 162 -16.43 -4.67 13.08
N ALA A 163 -17.12 -5.73 13.46
CA ALA A 163 -16.85 -6.46 14.69
C ALA A 163 -15.45 -7.10 14.68
N ALA A 164 -15.04 -7.72 13.57
CA ALA A 164 -13.71 -8.32 13.44
C ALA A 164 -12.59 -7.26 13.53
N LEU A 165 -12.78 -6.08 12.89
CA LEU A 165 -11.85 -4.96 13.05
C LEU A 165 -11.75 -4.49 14.50
N LYS A 166 -12.88 -4.43 15.22
CA LYS A 166 -12.91 -4.08 16.64
C LYS A 166 -12.14 -5.09 17.49
N ASP A 167 -12.31 -6.40 17.22
CA ASP A 167 -11.66 -7.47 17.97
C ASP A 167 -10.14 -7.48 17.81
N VAL A 168 -9.62 -7.12 16.62
CA VAL A 168 -8.18 -7.03 16.37
C VAL A 168 -7.60 -5.63 16.61
N GLY A 169 -8.45 -4.63 16.91
CA GLY A 169 -8.03 -3.24 17.17
C GLY A 169 -7.85 -2.38 15.91
N GLY A 170 -8.15 -2.91 14.72
CA GLY A 170 -7.95 -2.24 13.43
C GLY A 170 -6.50 -2.20 12.98
N PHE A 171 -6.12 -1.13 12.29
CA PHE A 171 -4.77 -0.93 11.77
C PHE A 171 -3.80 -0.48 12.86
N ASP A 172 -2.56 -0.98 12.82
CA ASP A 172 -1.49 -0.50 13.70
C ASP A 172 -0.93 0.83 13.19
N GLU A 173 -1.20 1.90 13.91
CA GLU A 173 -0.83 3.27 13.52
C GLU A 173 0.68 3.57 13.63
N ARG A 174 1.49 2.60 14.05
CA ARG A 174 2.96 2.70 13.98
C ARG A 174 3.46 2.63 12.53
N TYR A 175 2.67 2.04 11.61
CA TYR A 175 2.92 2.08 10.17
C TYR A 175 2.50 3.44 9.62
N ARG A 176 3.44 4.37 9.55
CA ARG A 176 3.19 5.76 9.11
C ARG A 176 3.29 5.96 7.60
N ARG A 177 3.63 4.92 6.86
CA ARG A 177 3.69 4.88 5.40
C ARG A 177 2.74 3.81 4.90
N ALA A 178 2.28 3.94 3.66
CA ALA A 178 1.49 2.91 2.98
C ALA A 178 2.40 1.71 2.64
N TRP A 179 2.74 0.93 3.65
CA TRP A 179 3.58 -0.26 3.55
C TRP A 179 3.41 -1.14 4.78
N ARG A 180 2.92 -2.36 4.57
CA ARG A 180 2.73 -3.42 5.57
C ARG A 180 1.59 -3.20 6.57
N GLU A 181 0.91 -2.06 6.60
CA GLU A 181 -0.25 -1.86 7.47
C GLU A 181 -1.42 -2.79 7.10
N ASP A 182 -1.55 -3.11 5.81
CA ASP A 182 -2.50 -4.08 5.27
C ASP A 182 -2.11 -5.53 5.62
N THR A 183 -0.86 -5.88 5.42
CA THR A 183 -0.32 -7.19 5.79
C THR A 183 -0.39 -7.42 7.30
N ASP A 184 -0.17 -6.38 8.11
CA ASP A 184 -0.30 -6.43 9.57
C ASP A 184 -1.75 -6.72 9.99
N LEU A 185 -2.72 -6.03 9.37
CA LEU A 185 -4.14 -6.29 9.61
C LEU A 185 -4.53 -7.71 9.18
N TYR A 186 -4.07 -8.15 8.00
CA TYR A 186 -4.27 -9.52 7.54
C TYR A 186 -3.76 -10.55 8.54
N PHE A 187 -2.53 -10.37 9.03
CA PHE A 187 -1.95 -11.26 10.04
C PHE A 187 -2.69 -11.22 11.37
N ALA A 188 -3.16 -10.05 11.80
CA ALA A 188 -3.99 -9.93 13.00
C ALA A 188 -5.30 -10.70 12.86
N LEU A 189 -5.97 -10.61 11.70
CA LEU A 189 -7.22 -11.31 11.42
C LEU A 189 -7.03 -12.82 11.39
N ILE A 190 -6.04 -13.34 10.64
CA ILE A 190 -5.81 -14.80 10.58
C ILE A 190 -5.29 -15.36 11.92
N ALA A 191 -4.50 -14.62 12.66
CA ALA A 191 -4.07 -15.03 14.00
C ALA A 191 -5.24 -15.11 14.98
N ARG A 192 -6.26 -14.27 14.84
CA ARG A 192 -7.42 -14.21 15.73
C ARG A 192 -8.51 -15.20 15.35
N PHE A 193 -8.77 -15.37 14.05
CA PHE A 193 -9.94 -16.11 13.57
C PHE A 193 -9.60 -17.37 12.75
N GLY A 194 -8.32 -17.60 12.43
CA GLY A 194 -7.84 -18.68 11.58
C GLY A 194 -7.77 -18.31 10.08
N ASP A 195 -6.97 -19.07 9.33
CA ASP A 195 -6.70 -18.82 7.90
C ASP A 195 -7.99 -18.77 7.06
N ASN A 196 -8.96 -19.64 7.35
CA ASN A 196 -10.21 -19.77 6.61
C ASN A 196 -11.20 -18.61 6.85
N ALA A 197 -10.94 -17.74 7.82
CA ALA A 197 -11.80 -16.61 8.12
C ALA A 197 -11.55 -15.39 7.23
N VAL A 198 -10.47 -15.41 6.44
CA VAL A 198 -10.09 -14.33 5.51
C VAL A 198 -9.94 -14.92 4.11
N VAL A 199 -10.83 -14.57 3.20
CA VAL A 199 -10.98 -15.26 1.91
C VAL A 199 -10.81 -14.32 0.72
N SER A 200 -10.40 -14.87 -0.42
CA SER A 200 -10.36 -14.14 -1.69
C SER A 200 -11.74 -14.13 -2.34
N VAL A 201 -12.11 -12.99 -2.95
CA VAL A 201 -13.32 -12.78 -3.76
C VAL A 201 -12.95 -12.13 -5.10
N PRO A 202 -12.43 -12.89 -6.06
CA PRO A 202 -11.91 -12.34 -7.33
C PRO A 202 -12.94 -11.58 -8.15
N GLN A 203 -14.23 -11.78 -7.90
CA GLN A 203 -15.34 -11.08 -8.54
C GLN A 203 -15.48 -9.63 -8.09
N ALA A 204 -15.03 -9.31 -6.86
CA ALA A 204 -14.93 -7.94 -6.41
C ALA A 204 -13.70 -7.28 -7.05
N LEU A 205 -13.88 -6.65 -8.19
CA LEU A 205 -12.82 -6.06 -9.01
C LEU A 205 -12.65 -4.58 -8.69
N VAL A 206 -11.39 -4.16 -8.60
CA VAL A 206 -10.99 -2.75 -8.55
C VAL A 206 -9.89 -2.51 -9.57
N LEU A 207 -10.03 -1.47 -10.41
CA LEU A 207 -8.94 -0.98 -11.23
C LEU A 207 -8.06 -0.04 -10.40
N HIS A 208 -6.75 -0.22 -10.48
CA HIS A 208 -5.75 0.63 -9.81
C HIS A 208 -4.77 1.16 -10.87
N PRO A 209 -5.05 2.30 -11.50
CA PRO A 209 -4.17 2.87 -12.52
C PRO A 209 -2.78 3.19 -11.98
N VAL A 210 -1.77 2.99 -12.81
CA VAL A 210 -0.41 3.40 -12.49
C VAL A 210 -0.35 4.92 -12.39
N ARG A 211 0.18 5.44 -11.29
CA ARG A 211 0.42 6.87 -11.12
C ARG A 211 1.79 7.26 -11.62
N ASP A 212 1.91 8.49 -12.10
CA ASP A 212 3.21 9.06 -12.37
C ASP A 212 4.06 9.10 -11.10
N ALA A 213 5.28 8.61 -11.21
CA ALA A 213 6.24 8.63 -10.12
C ALA A 213 7.28 9.73 -10.33
N GLY A 214 7.65 10.38 -9.24
CA GLY A 214 8.75 11.33 -9.25
C GLY A 214 10.09 10.65 -9.54
N PHE A 215 11.03 11.42 -10.08
CA PHE A 215 12.41 10.99 -10.28
C PHE A 215 13.03 10.51 -8.95
N LEU A 216 13.72 9.37 -8.97
CA LEU A 216 14.36 8.72 -7.83
C LEU A 216 13.39 8.26 -6.72
N VAL A 217 12.09 8.11 -7.00
CA VAL A 217 11.09 7.65 -6.02
C VAL A 217 11.48 6.32 -5.36
N SER A 218 12.13 5.42 -6.10
CA SER A 218 12.55 4.09 -5.62
C SER A 218 13.58 4.17 -4.47
N ILE A 219 14.39 5.24 -4.39
CA ILE A 219 15.29 5.48 -3.26
C ILE A 219 14.47 5.79 -2.00
N GLY A 220 13.50 6.72 -2.10
CA GLY A 220 12.63 7.09 -0.98
C GLY A 220 11.77 5.92 -0.47
N GLN A 221 11.42 4.98 -1.35
CA GLN A 221 10.67 3.76 -1.00
C GLN A 221 11.48 2.79 -0.12
N GLN A 222 12.83 2.88 -0.12
CA GLN A 222 13.65 2.01 0.74
C GLN A 222 13.37 2.22 2.23
N ALA A 223 12.87 3.38 2.64
CA ALA A 223 12.46 3.63 4.03
C ALA A 223 11.33 2.69 4.50
N ASN A 224 10.61 2.07 3.59
CA ASN A 224 9.59 1.07 3.86
C ASN A 224 10.17 -0.17 4.56
N MET A 225 11.44 -0.51 4.29
CA MET A 225 12.14 -1.66 4.89
C MET A 225 12.18 -1.62 6.42
N ALA A 226 12.12 -0.44 7.03
CA ALA A 226 12.05 -0.31 8.48
C ALA A 226 10.78 -0.92 9.08
N PHE A 227 9.68 -0.97 8.32
CA PHE A 227 8.40 -1.53 8.78
C PHE A 227 8.32 -3.05 8.62
N ASP A 228 9.12 -3.64 7.72
CA ASP A 228 9.24 -5.10 7.64
C ASP A 228 9.77 -5.70 8.96
N ALA A 229 10.69 -5.01 9.62
CA ALA A 229 11.18 -5.41 10.94
C ALA A 229 10.08 -5.35 12.02
N LEU A 230 9.16 -4.38 11.97
CA LEU A 230 8.00 -4.32 12.86
C LEU A 230 7.05 -5.49 12.62
N LEU A 231 6.73 -5.78 11.37
CA LEU A 231 5.85 -6.89 11.01
C LEU A 231 6.44 -8.23 11.45
N PHE A 232 7.73 -8.45 11.19
CA PHE A 232 8.44 -9.65 11.64
C PHE A 232 8.44 -9.78 13.16
N LYS A 233 8.67 -8.69 13.90
CA LYS A 233 8.61 -8.70 15.37
C LYS A 233 7.26 -9.15 15.90
N LYS A 234 6.16 -8.70 15.28
CA LYS A 234 4.78 -9.03 15.71
C LYS A 234 4.39 -10.46 15.34
N TYR A 235 4.76 -10.88 14.14
CA TYR A 235 4.27 -12.14 13.55
C TYR A 235 5.39 -12.92 12.85
N PRO A 236 6.42 -13.41 13.56
CA PRO A 236 7.60 -13.99 12.92
C PRO A 236 7.27 -15.20 12.04
N LYS A 237 6.39 -16.11 12.51
CA LYS A 237 6.00 -17.31 11.75
C LYS A 237 5.18 -16.96 10.50
N LEU A 238 4.24 -16.01 10.60
CA LEU A 238 3.43 -15.57 9.47
C LEU A 238 4.28 -14.76 8.47
N TYR A 239 5.22 -13.96 8.96
CA TYR A 239 6.16 -13.25 8.12
C TYR A 239 7.00 -14.21 7.27
N ASP A 240 7.56 -15.26 7.87
CA ASP A 240 8.36 -16.26 7.16
C ASP A 240 7.53 -17.04 6.12
N ARG A 241 6.26 -17.34 6.44
CA ARG A 241 5.34 -18.06 5.55
C ARG A 241 4.86 -17.20 4.37
N HIS A 242 4.58 -15.92 4.56
CA HIS A 242 3.89 -15.09 3.57
C HIS A 242 4.78 -14.01 2.92
N VAL A 243 5.85 -13.59 3.58
CA VAL A 243 6.76 -12.53 3.10
C VAL A 243 8.15 -13.07 2.78
N GLY A 244 8.77 -13.79 3.71
CA GLY A 244 10.01 -14.54 3.51
C GLY A 244 11.30 -13.71 3.31
N MET A 245 11.22 -12.40 3.13
CA MET A 245 12.34 -11.54 2.73
C MET A 245 13.11 -10.92 3.92
N ARG A 246 13.54 -11.74 4.88
CA ARG A 246 14.33 -11.22 6.03
C ARG A 246 15.69 -10.68 5.62
N ARG A 247 16.39 -11.39 4.75
CA ARG A 247 17.74 -11.03 4.33
C ARG A 247 17.74 -10.07 3.13
N PRO A 248 18.63 -9.07 3.12
CA PRO A 248 18.80 -8.27 1.91
C PRO A 248 19.39 -9.13 0.78
N PRO A 249 19.21 -8.75 -0.48
CA PRO A 249 19.91 -9.39 -1.59
C PRO A 249 21.41 -9.38 -1.36
N LEU A 250 22.07 -10.52 -1.58
CA LEU A 250 23.54 -10.64 -1.39
C LEU A 250 24.30 -9.60 -2.20
N SER A 251 23.80 -9.24 -3.39
CA SER A 251 24.40 -8.18 -4.21
C SER A 251 24.48 -6.84 -3.50
N TYR A 252 23.51 -6.49 -2.62
CA TYR A 252 23.56 -5.24 -1.86
C TYR A 252 24.70 -5.24 -0.83
N ALA A 253 24.84 -6.34 -0.10
CA ALA A 253 25.95 -6.50 0.84
C ALA A 253 27.32 -6.47 0.14
N LEU A 254 27.44 -7.12 -1.03
CA LEU A 254 28.68 -7.12 -1.83
C LEU A 254 29.01 -5.72 -2.37
N ILE A 255 28.03 -4.96 -2.88
CA ILE A 255 28.25 -3.59 -3.36
C ILE A 255 28.75 -2.71 -2.24
N VAL A 256 28.08 -2.76 -1.07
CA VAL A 256 28.46 -1.95 0.08
C VAL A 256 29.85 -2.35 0.59
N LEU A 257 30.13 -3.65 0.73
CA LEU A 257 31.43 -4.14 1.19
C LEU A 257 32.55 -3.74 0.23
N ALA A 258 32.37 -3.94 -1.09
CA ALA A 258 33.38 -3.56 -2.08
C ALA A 258 33.66 -2.06 -2.07
N THR A 259 32.61 -1.23 -1.90
CA THR A 259 32.76 0.23 -1.77
C THR A 259 33.54 0.59 -0.51
N LEU A 260 33.23 -0.03 0.64
CA LEU A 260 33.95 0.20 1.88
C LEU A 260 35.42 -0.23 1.79
N VAL A 261 35.70 -1.38 1.19
CA VAL A 261 37.08 -1.86 0.95
C VAL A 261 37.83 -0.86 0.07
N ALA A 262 37.24 -0.37 -1.01
CA ALA A 262 37.84 0.64 -1.87
C ALA A 262 38.22 1.92 -1.10
N LEU A 263 37.32 2.41 -0.26
CA LEU A 263 37.56 3.62 0.55
C LEU A 263 38.66 3.43 1.62
N VAL A 264 38.65 2.30 2.31
CA VAL A 264 39.64 2.02 3.39
C VAL A 264 41.01 1.70 2.81
N ALA A 265 41.07 1.00 1.67
CA ALA A 265 42.34 0.65 1.04
C ALA A 265 43.01 1.83 0.29
N ALA A 266 42.23 2.85 -0.11
CA ALA A 266 42.74 3.96 -0.93
C ALA A 266 44.02 4.63 -0.39
N PRO A 267 44.19 4.90 0.93
CA PRO A 267 45.38 5.51 1.46
C PRO A 267 46.53 4.50 1.69
N VAL A 268 46.30 3.19 1.65
CA VAL A 268 47.27 2.13 2.07
C VAL A 268 47.75 1.34 0.85
N ASP A 269 46.81 0.89 -0.01
CA ASP A 269 47.08 0.09 -1.19
C ASP A 269 46.14 0.51 -2.36
N PRO A 270 46.62 1.43 -3.22
CA PRO A 270 45.85 1.89 -4.36
C PRO A 270 45.41 0.78 -5.33
N GLY A 271 46.20 -0.31 -5.44
CA GLY A 271 45.85 -1.44 -6.30
C GLY A 271 44.60 -2.20 -5.81
N VAL A 272 44.57 -2.51 -4.51
CA VAL A 272 43.41 -3.10 -3.84
C VAL A 272 42.21 -2.16 -3.92
N ALA A 273 42.43 -0.85 -3.68
CA ALA A 273 41.35 0.13 -3.78
C ALA A 273 40.70 0.18 -5.17
N LEU A 274 41.53 0.21 -6.22
CA LEU A 274 41.04 0.23 -7.61
C LEU A 274 40.31 -1.07 -7.99
N GLY A 275 40.82 -2.22 -7.57
CA GLY A 275 40.17 -3.51 -7.80
C GLY A 275 38.80 -3.60 -7.11
N ALA A 276 38.70 -3.15 -5.86
CA ALA A 276 37.46 -3.12 -5.11
C ALA A 276 36.44 -2.13 -5.69
N LEU A 277 36.91 -0.94 -6.13
CA LEU A 277 36.07 0.04 -6.81
C LEU A 277 35.52 -0.52 -8.13
N ALA A 278 36.38 -1.15 -8.95
CA ALA A 278 35.94 -1.77 -10.20
C ALA A 278 34.89 -2.86 -9.95
N LEU A 279 35.05 -3.69 -8.92
CA LEU A 279 34.05 -4.68 -8.53
C LEU A 279 32.73 -4.02 -8.11
N ALA A 280 32.78 -2.98 -7.30
CA ALA A 280 31.57 -2.25 -6.88
C ALA A 280 30.81 -1.68 -8.09
N VAL A 281 31.53 -1.04 -9.02
CA VAL A 281 30.95 -0.47 -10.25
C VAL A 281 30.33 -1.58 -11.11
N LEU A 282 31.01 -2.69 -11.32
CA LEU A 282 30.48 -3.82 -12.10
C LEU A 282 29.19 -4.39 -11.47
N LEU A 283 29.14 -4.54 -10.17
CA LEU A 283 27.95 -5.01 -9.46
C LEU A 283 26.78 -4.02 -9.57
N VAL A 284 27.06 -2.72 -9.46
CA VAL A 284 26.02 -1.66 -9.65
C VAL A 284 25.50 -1.66 -11.08
N LEU A 285 26.38 -1.76 -12.09
CA LEU A 285 25.97 -1.85 -13.50
C LEU A 285 25.15 -3.11 -13.78
N ALA A 286 25.55 -4.25 -13.25
CA ALA A 286 24.79 -5.50 -13.34
C ALA A 286 23.40 -5.38 -12.68
N PHE A 287 23.33 -4.70 -11.55
CA PHE A 287 22.06 -4.44 -10.86
C PHE A 287 21.17 -3.51 -11.69
N ALA A 288 21.69 -2.40 -12.21
CA ALA A 288 20.96 -1.47 -13.08
C ALA A 288 20.46 -2.16 -14.35
N ALA A 289 21.33 -2.91 -15.01
CA ALA A 289 20.97 -3.68 -16.23
C ALA A 289 19.84 -4.70 -15.96
N ARG A 290 19.88 -5.39 -14.82
CA ARG A 290 18.81 -6.30 -14.42
C ARG A 290 17.49 -5.57 -14.18
N ARG A 291 17.51 -4.40 -13.55
CA ARG A 291 16.31 -3.58 -13.31
C ARG A 291 15.71 -3.06 -14.61
N LEU A 292 16.55 -2.66 -15.58
CA LEU A 292 16.14 -2.14 -16.89
C LEU A 292 15.60 -3.21 -17.86
N ARG A 293 15.72 -4.49 -17.53
CA ARG A 293 15.21 -5.56 -18.42
C ARG A 293 13.71 -5.45 -18.63
N GLY A 294 13.30 -5.31 -19.90
CA GLY A 294 11.88 -5.21 -20.29
C GLY A 294 11.22 -3.90 -19.91
N LEU A 295 12.00 -2.87 -19.55
CA LEU A 295 11.48 -1.56 -19.22
C LEU A 295 11.81 -0.52 -20.31
N ASP A 296 11.13 0.62 -20.23
CA ASP A 296 11.39 1.80 -21.04
C ASP A 296 12.87 2.22 -20.95
N LYS A 297 13.42 2.59 -22.09
CA LYS A 297 14.82 3.03 -22.25
C LYS A 297 14.96 4.50 -22.54
N SER A 298 13.94 5.32 -22.23
CA SER A 298 14.07 6.77 -22.31
C SER A 298 15.26 7.26 -21.49
N PRO A 299 15.98 8.30 -21.94
CA PRO A 299 17.17 8.81 -21.23
C PRO A 299 16.90 9.13 -19.76
N ARG A 300 15.72 9.70 -19.45
CA ARG A 300 15.30 10.02 -18.11
C ARG A 300 15.15 8.75 -17.24
N HIS A 301 14.50 7.71 -17.78
CA HIS A 301 14.29 6.47 -17.04
C HIS A 301 15.61 5.70 -16.84
N VAL A 302 16.48 5.68 -17.86
CA VAL A 302 17.83 5.07 -17.74
C VAL A 302 18.65 5.79 -16.66
N ALA A 303 18.63 7.14 -16.64
CA ALA A 303 19.32 7.93 -15.62
C ALA A 303 18.77 7.63 -14.20
N ASP A 304 17.44 7.56 -14.05
CA ASP A 304 16.78 7.17 -12.78
C ASP A 304 17.28 5.79 -12.33
N MET A 305 17.26 4.80 -13.21
CA MET A 305 17.69 3.43 -12.89
C MET A 305 19.18 3.35 -12.55
N ALA A 306 20.05 4.11 -13.23
CA ALA A 306 21.47 4.13 -12.94
C ALA A 306 21.76 4.73 -11.56
N ILE A 307 21.23 5.93 -11.29
CA ILE A 307 21.44 6.63 -10.01
C ILE A 307 20.81 5.86 -8.85
N SER A 308 19.57 5.41 -9.02
CA SER A 308 18.88 4.67 -7.95
C SER A 308 19.54 3.32 -7.69
N SER A 309 20.08 2.62 -8.70
CA SER A 309 20.80 1.36 -8.51
C SER A 309 22.11 1.53 -7.75
N PHE A 310 22.76 2.68 -7.86
CA PHE A 310 23.90 3.01 -7.02
C PHE A 310 23.48 3.24 -5.57
N ALA A 311 22.42 4.01 -5.31
CA ALA A 311 22.02 4.42 -3.97
C ALA A 311 21.26 3.34 -3.18
N ILE A 312 20.41 2.55 -3.85
CA ILE A 312 19.51 1.58 -3.20
C ILE A 312 20.23 0.59 -2.26
N PRO A 313 21.37 -0.04 -2.61
CA PRO A 313 22.05 -0.97 -1.71
C PRO A 313 22.37 -0.37 -0.34
N PHE A 314 22.90 0.85 -0.32
CA PHE A 314 23.24 1.57 0.93
C PHE A 314 21.99 1.96 1.71
N VAL A 315 21.02 2.59 1.05
CA VAL A 315 19.79 3.10 1.67
C VAL A 315 18.93 1.96 2.19
N SER A 316 18.85 0.84 1.45
CA SER A 316 18.11 -0.35 1.86
C SER A 316 18.69 -1.00 3.12
N LEU A 317 20.02 -1.19 3.18
CA LEU A 317 20.69 -1.74 4.36
C LEU A 317 20.55 -0.79 5.56
N TYR A 318 20.70 0.52 5.34
CA TYR A 318 20.49 1.52 6.38
C TYR A 318 19.11 1.42 7.01
N TRP A 319 18.05 1.40 6.20
CA TRP A 319 16.68 1.34 6.72
C TRP A 319 16.33 0.00 7.37
N ARG A 320 16.92 -1.10 6.91
CA ARG A 320 16.82 -2.39 7.60
C ARG A 320 17.44 -2.33 8.98
N PHE A 321 18.65 -1.76 9.08
CA PHE A 321 19.32 -1.55 10.35
C PHE A 321 18.51 -0.63 11.29
N VAL A 322 18.03 0.51 10.77
CA VAL A 322 17.17 1.43 11.53
C VAL A 322 15.91 0.72 12.03
N GLY A 323 15.29 -0.11 11.18
CA GLY A 323 14.12 -0.91 11.57
C GLY A 323 14.44 -1.92 12.66
N ALA A 324 15.50 -2.69 12.49
CA ALA A 324 15.95 -3.68 13.47
C ALA A 324 16.24 -3.03 14.84
N TRP A 325 16.99 -1.91 14.85
CA TRP A 325 17.29 -1.15 16.04
C TRP A 325 16.06 -0.51 16.69
N ARG A 326 15.26 0.21 15.89
CA ARG A 326 14.04 0.89 16.37
C ARG A 326 13.05 -0.08 17.03
N TRP A 327 12.86 -1.23 16.41
CA TRP A 327 11.89 -2.21 16.87
C TRP A 327 12.53 -3.27 17.79
N ARG A 328 13.84 -3.19 18.06
CA ARG A 328 14.57 -4.14 18.90
C ARG A 328 14.33 -5.59 18.51
N VAL A 329 14.63 -5.92 17.25
CA VAL A 329 14.44 -7.26 16.68
C VAL A 329 15.61 -7.58 15.73
N ALA A 330 16.13 -8.80 15.78
CA ALA A 330 17.11 -9.28 14.81
C ALA A 330 16.43 -9.53 13.46
N PHE A 331 16.67 -8.63 12.51
CA PHE A 331 16.04 -8.64 11.20
C PHE A 331 17.09 -8.55 10.09
N PHE A 332 17.85 -9.66 9.92
CA PHE A 332 18.90 -9.83 8.91
C PHE A 332 18.94 -11.27 8.40
#